data_50e1a9d5dbdf2cac1c313cd65f06a9b4
#
_entry.id   50e1a9d5dbdf2cac1c313cd65f06a9b4
#
_cell.length_a   1.000
_cell.length_b   1.000
_cell.length_c   1.000
_cell.angle_alpha   90.00
_cell.angle_beta   90.00
_cell.angle_gamma   90.00
#
_symmetry.space_group_name_H-M   'P 1'
#
loop_
_entity.id
_entity.type
_entity.pdbx_description
1 polymer ?
#
loop_
_entity_poly.entity_id
_entity_poly.type
_entity_poly.pdbx_seq_one_letter_code
_entity_poly.pdbx_strand_id
1 'polypeptide(L)'
;MKYFFRFLKNNPLYAVINVVGLALSLMFVILIGDYTYRQFSIDKWHRNHERIYVLGTENGNSLLSWPDCAHSLKDRYPEVEDVCCVYMHNGKIKHEDKVYEESQGDNAGNIMLADSNFFRFFDFKMIDGDRETALDSPEKCVVTESLAKALFPDGNALGQPLQIEGTRYVFVS
;
A
#
# COMPACT_ATOMS: atom_id res chain seq x y z
N MET A 1 -52.94 5.20 7.82
CA MET A 1 -52.13 3.98 8.10
C MET A 1 -52.90 2.67 8.03
N LYS A 2 -54.11 2.54 8.61
CA LYS A 2 -54.88 1.26 8.59
C LYS A 2 -55.17 0.71 7.17
N TYR A 3 -55.42 1.59 6.17
CA TYR A 3 -55.69 1.16 4.78
C TYR A 3 -54.44 0.60 4.09
N PHE A 4 -53.27 1.15 4.35
CA PHE A 4 -51.99 0.67 3.81
C PHE A 4 -51.67 -0.75 4.30
N PHE A 5 -51.78 -1.01 5.60
CA PHE A 5 -51.56 -2.36 6.15
C PHE A 5 -52.58 -3.38 5.65
N ARG A 6 -53.81 -2.96 5.43
CA ARG A 6 -54.86 -3.82 4.87
C ARG A 6 -54.58 -4.15 3.39
N PHE A 7 -54.08 -3.18 2.61
CA PHE A 7 -53.68 -3.39 1.23
C PHE A 7 -52.50 -4.38 1.13
N LEU A 8 -51.47 -4.22 1.93
CA LEU A 8 -50.30 -5.10 2.00
C LEU A 8 -50.72 -6.54 2.39
N LYS A 9 -51.61 -6.70 3.34
CA LYS A 9 -52.10 -7.99 3.75
C LYS A 9 -52.90 -8.71 2.67
N ASN A 10 -53.63 -7.95 1.85
CA ASN A 10 -54.42 -8.50 0.74
C ASN A 10 -53.61 -8.80 -0.52
N ASN A 11 -52.43 -8.23 -0.63
CA ASN A 11 -51.52 -8.41 -1.78
C ASN A 11 -50.10 -8.79 -1.32
N PRO A 12 -49.91 -9.98 -0.71
CA PRO A 12 -48.62 -10.33 -0.12
C PRO A 12 -47.50 -10.44 -1.14
N LEU A 13 -47.74 -10.90 -2.34
CA LEU A 13 -46.73 -11.02 -3.40
C LEU A 13 -46.22 -9.65 -3.80
N TYR A 14 -47.07 -8.65 -3.97
CA TYR A 14 -46.70 -7.29 -4.26
C TYR A 14 -45.84 -6.66 -3.15
N ALA A 15 -46.24 -6.90 -1.88
CA ALA A 15 -45.51 -6.43 -0.73
C ALA A 15 -44.07 -7.02 -0.68
N VAL A 16 -43.98 -8.34 -0.89
CA VAL A 16 -42.67 -9.04 -0.90
C VAL A 16 -41.76 -8.52 -2.01
N ILE A 17 -42.28 -8.39 -3.24
CA ILE A 17 -41.48 -7.88 -4.37
C ILE A 17 -40.93 -6.46 -4.08
N ASN A 18 -41.78 -5.57 -3.55
CA ASN A 18 -41.33 -4.21 -3.22
C ASN A 18 -40.30 -4.19 -2.08
N VAL A 19 -40.51 -4.98 -1.03
CA VAL A 19 -39.54 -5.04 0.09
C VAL A 19 -38.21 -5.63 -0.36
N VAL A 20 -38.23 -6.71 -1.14
CA VAL A 20 -37.01 -7.32 -1.68
C VAL A 20 -36.30 -6.35 -2.63
N GLY A 21 -37.03 -5.70 -3.53
CA GLY A 21 -36.46 -4.71 -4.46
C GLY A 21 -35.80 -3.53 -3.72
N LEU A 22 -36.48 -3.02 -2.69
CA LEU A 22 -35.94 -1.94 -1.85
C LEU A 22 -34.70 -2.42 -1.07
N ALA A 23 -34.75 -3.62 -0.49
CA ALA A 23 -33.63 -4.19 0.27
C ALA A 23 -32.39 -4.38 -0.62
N LEU A 24 -32.57 -4.92 -1.83
CA LEU A 24 -31.48 -5.06 -2.80
C LEU A 24 -30.90 -3.71 -3.22
N SER A 25 -31.76 -2.74 -3.51
CA SER A 25 -31.32 -1.39 -3.87
C SER A 25 -30.50 -0.73 -2.75
N LEU A 26 -30.96 -0.80 -1.51
CA LEU A 26 -30.23 -0.29 -0.35
C LEU A 26 -28.90 -1.01 -0.13
N MET A 27 -28.87 -2.33 -0.34
CA MET A 27 -27.65 -3.12 -0.23
C MET A 27 -26.58 -2.60 -1.21
N PHE A 28 -26.95 -2.38 -2.48
CA PHE A 28 -26.00 -1.82 -3.47
C PHE A 28 -25.53 -0.41 -3.12
N VAL A 29 -26.43 0.45 -2.66
CA VAL A 29 -26.06 1.81 -2.23
C VAL A 29 -25.07 1.78 -1.08
N ILE A 30 -25.30 0.92 -0.09
CA ILE A 30 -24.38 0.77 1.06
C ILE A 30 -23.03 0.22 0.61
N LEU A 31 -23.00 -0.82 -0.23
CA LEU A 31 -21.76 -1.40 -0.74
C LEU A 31 -20.94 -0.38 -1.55
N ILE A 32 -21.58 0.34 -2.47
CA ILE A 32 -20.89 1.36 -3.26
C ILE A 32 -20.42 2.50 -2.35
N GLY A 33 -21.24 2.90 -1.39
CA GLY A 33 -20.87 3.94 -0.42
C GLY A 33 -19.67 3.55 0.44
N ASP A 34 -19.66 2.33 0.99
CA ASP A 34 -18.51 1.81 1.78
C ASP A 34 -17.25 1.69 0.92
N TYR A 35 -17.37 1.14 -0.28
CA TYR A 35 -16.26 1.05 -1.22
C TYR A 35 -15.68 2.43 -1.55
N THR A 36 -16.54 3.38 -1.91
CA THR A 36 -16.15 4.74 -2.23
C THR A 36 -15.49 5.43 -1.05
N TYR A 37 -16.06 5.30 0.15
CA TYR A 37 -15.48 5.86 1.37
C TYR A 37 -14.09 5.30 1.66
N ARG A 38 -13.90 3.98 1.52
CA ARG A 38 -12.58 3.34 1.68
C ARG A 38 -11.57 3.85 0.67
N GLN A 39 -11.96 3.96 -0.61
CA GLN A 39 -11.09 4.48 -1.67
C GLN A 39 -10.64 5.93 -1.41
N PHE A 40 -11.54 6.78 -0.97
CA PHE A 40 -11.19 8.17 -0.61
C PHE A 40 -10.47 8.32 0.73
N SER A 41 -10.39 7.24 1.52
CA SER A 41 -9.70 7.24 2.82
C SER A 41 -8.32 6.61 2.75
N ILE A 42 -7.95 6.01 1.62
CA ILE A 42 -6.61 5.49 1.36
C ILE A 42 -5.63 6.67 1.45
N ASP A 43 -4.49 6.42 2.08
CA ASP A 43 -3.35 7.35 2.23
C ASP A 43 -3.60 8.61 3.08
N LYS A 44 -4.83 8.87 3.56
CA LYS A 44 -5.13 10.03 4.43
C LYS A 44 -4.46 9.97 5.81
N TRP A 45 -3.90 8.84 6.19
CA TRP A 45 -3.18 8.68 7.44
C TRP A 45 -1.76 9.28 7.40
N HIS A 46 -1.23 9.59 6.21
CA HIS A 46 0.01 10.36 6.07
C HIS A 46 -0.24 11.83 6.39
N ARG A 47 0.58 12.43 7.25
CA ARG A 47 0.45 13.85 7.65
C ARG A 47 0.47 14.81 6.48
N ASN A 48 1.26 14.50 5.47
CA ASN A 48 1.47 15.36 4.30
C ASN A 48 0.69 14.89 3.06
N HIS A 49 -0.35 14.05 3.20
CA HIS A 49 -1.07 13.44 2.07
C HIS A 49 -1.59 14.45 1.04
N GLU A 50 -1.98 15.66 1.47
CA GLU A 50 -2.45 16.74 0.57
C GLU A 50 -1.33 17.38 -0.25
N ARG A 51 -0.06 17.13 0.11
CA ARG A 51 1.13 17.72 -0.51
C ARG A 51 1.98 16.69 -1.26
N ILE A 52 1.57 15.44 -1.26
CA ILE A 52 2.25 14.35 -1.96
C ILE A 52 1.61 14.19 -3.33
N TYR A 53 2.43 14.31 -4.36
CA TYR A 53 2.03 14.15 -5.76
C TYR A 53 2.86 13.05 -6.42
N VAL A 54 2.22 12.28 -7.28
CA VAL A 54 2.92 11.26 -8.07
C VAL A 54 3.32 11.87 -9.41
N LEU A 55 4.59 11.75 -9.76
CA LEU A 55 5.09 12.20 -11.05
C LEU A 55 4.75 11.16 -12.12
N GLY A 56 3.97 11.56 -13.11
CA GLY A 56 3.61 10.75 -14.27
C GLY A 56 4.17 11.29 -15.57
N THR A 57 4.11 10.47 -16.63
CA THR A 57 4.47 10.91 -17.98
C THR A 57 3.31 11.68 -18.64
N GLU A 58 3.63 12.49 -19.64
CA GLU A 58 2.69 13.38 -20.36
C GLU A 58 1.40 12.69 -20.86
N ASN A 59 1.45 11.41 -21.18
CA ASN A 59 0.30 10.64 -21.65
C ASN A 59 -0.56 10.04 -20.52
N GLY A 60 -0.22 10.26 -19.26
CA GLY A 60 -0.95 9.75 -18.09
C GLY A 60 -0.99 8.22 -17.93
N ASN A 61 -0.39 7.49 -18.86
CA ASN A 61 -0.42 6.02 -18.87
C ASN A 61 0.73 5.36 -18.13
N SER A 62 1.72 6.12 -17.66
CA SER A 62 2.84 5.59 -16.90
C SER A 62 3.16 6.51 -15.73
N LEU A 63 3.17 5.93 -14.54
CA LEU A 63 3.65 6.56 -13.32
C LEU A 63 5.17 6.39 -13.15
N LEU A 64 5.84 5.85 -14.17
CA LEU A 64 7.28 5.63 -14.16
C LEU A 64 7.98 6.90 -14.62
N SER A 65 8.84 7.41 -13.77
CA SER A 65 9.78 8.47 -14.08
C SER A 65 11.21 7.96 -13.85
N TRP A 66 12.16 8.51 -14.61
CA TRP A 66 13.57 8.23 -14.37
C TRP A 66 14.01 8.88 -13.06
N PRO A 67 14.74 8.18 -12.18
CA PRO A 67 15.19 8.73 -10.89
C PRO A 67 15.92 10.08 -11.03
N ASP A 68 16.81 10.21 -12.02
CA ASP A 68 17.55 11.44 -12.29
C ASP A 68 16.65 12.62 -12.64
N CYS A 69 15.52 12.34 -13.32
CA CYS A 69 14.53 13.38 -13.64
C CYS A 69 13.84 13.86 -12.36
N ALA A 70 13.48 12.95 -11.47
CA ALA A 70 12.81 13.30 -10.22
C ALA A 70 13.70 14.16 -9.30
N HIS A 71 14.97 13.78 -9.12
CA HIS A 71 15.92 14.57 -8.33
C HIS A 71 16.19 15.94 -8.94
N SER A 72 16.27 16.03 -10.27
CA SER A 72 16.45 17.31 -10.99
C SER A 72 15.28 18.28 -10.80
N LEU A 73 14.08 17.81 -10.47
CA LEU A 73 12.93 18.66 -10.17
C LEU A 73 13.12 19.47 -8.90
N LYS A 74 13.67 18.86 -7.86
CA LYS A 74 13.95 19.55 -6.59
C LYS A 74 14.92 20.71 -6.78
N ASP A 75 15.95 20.51 -7.63
CA ASP A 75 16.95 21.54 -7.91
C ASP A 75 16.42 22.67 -8.79
N ARG A 76 15.43 22.37 -9.64
CA ARG A 76 14.92 23.31 -10.65
C ARG A 76 13.70 24.09 -10.19
N TYR A 77 12.87 23.51 -9.32
CA TYR A 77 11.60 24.09 -8.89
C TYR A 77 11.58 24.26 -7.37
N PRO A 78 11.63 25.50 -6.86
CA PRO A 78 11.64 25.76 -5.41
C PRO A 78 10.32 25.40 -4.72
N GLU A 79 9.25 25.16 -5.47
CA GLU A 79 7.96 24.67 -4.97
C GLU A 79 8.02 23.18 -4.59
N VAL A 80 9.02 22.44 -5.10
CA VAL A 80 9.25 21.03 -4.78
C VAL A 80 10.10 20.95 -3.52
N GLU A 81 9.47 20.61 -2.42
CA GLU A 81 10.13 20.54 -1.11
C GLU A 81 11.07 19.34 -1.00
N ASP A 82 10.63 18.17 -1.44
CA ASP A 82 11.41 16.93 -1.47
C ASP A 82 10.92 15.97 -2.54
N VAL A 83 11.74 14.98 -2.88
CA VAL A 83 11.43 13.94 -3.88
C VAL A 83 11.83 12.58 -3.30
N CYS A 84 10.99 11.58 -3.49
CA CYS A 84 11.27 10.21 -3.09
C CYS A 84 10.97 9.26 -4.25
N CYS A 85 11.99 8.58 -4.74
CA CYS A 85 11.85 7.57 -5.78
C CYS A 85 11.55 6.22 -5.16
N VAL A 86 10.56 5.53 -5.73
CA VAL A 86 10.15 4.19 -5.32
C VAL A 86 10.03 3.30 -6.55
N TYR A 87 10.65 2.14 -6.49
CA TYR A 87 10.60 1.15 -7.56
C TYR A 87 10.25 -0.23 -7.01
N MET A 88 9.28 -0.90 -7.62
CA MET A 88 8.89 -2.26 -7.26
C MET A 88 9.67 -3.28 -8.08
N HIS A 89 10.23 -4.27 -7.42
CA HIS A 89 11.03 -5.33 -8.01
C HIS A 89 10.57 -6.70 -7.52
N ASN A 90 10.65 -7.70 -8.40
CA ASN A 90 10.39 -9.09 -8.03
C ASN A 90 11.72 -9.80 -7.79
N GLY A 91 11.85 -10.43 -6.65
CA GLY A 91 13.08 -11.15 -6.32
C GLY A 91 12.88 -12.19 -5.24
N LYS A 92 13.84 -13.12 -5.16
CA LYS A 92 13.90 -14.12 -4.08
C LYS A 92 14.65 -13.55 -2.89
N ILE A 93 14.03 -13.67 -1.73
CA ILE A 93 14.63 -13.26 -0.45
C ILE A 93 15.00 -14.53 0.31
N LYS A 94 16.25 -14.63 0.73
CA LYS A 94 16.75 -15.77 1.49
C LYS A 94 17.34 -15.33 2.82
N HIS A 95 17.10 -16.15 3.81
CA HIS A 95 17.81 -16.12 5.09
C HIS A 95 18.18 -17.55 5.47
N GLU A 96 19.48 -17.89 5.48
CA GLU A 96 19.98 -19.25 5.64
C GLU A 96 19.34 -20.23 4.64
N ASP A 97 18.68 -21.29 5.14
CA ASP A 97 17.99 -22.29 4.32
C ASP A 97 16.56 -21.91 3.93
N LYS A 98 16.04 -20.80 4.47
CA LYS A 98 14.67 -20.32 4.19
C LYS A 98 14.67 -19.43 2.97
N VAL A 99 13.76 -19.72 2.05
CA VAL A 99 13.52 -18.92 0.85
C VAL A 99 12.11 -18.38 0.91
N TYR A 100 11.97 -17.08 0.76
CA TYR A 100 10.69 -16.41 0.58
C TYR A 100 10.58 -15.91 -0.86
N GLU A 101 9.60 -16.44 -1.56
CA GLU A 101 9.26 -16.06 -2.93
C GLU A 101 7.76 -15.90 -2.99
N GLU A 102 7.28 -14.68 -2.91
CA GLU A 102 5.86 -14.41 -3.08
C GLU A 102 5.60 -14.09 -4.55
N SER A 103 4.97 -15.04 -5.22
CA SER A 103 4.43 -14.85 -6.55
C SER A 103 3.01 -14.28 -6.41
N GLN A 104 2.90 -13.00 -6.14
CA GLN A 104 1.62 -12.31 -6.32
C GLN A 104 1.51 -11.89 -7.79
N GLY A 105 0.42 -12.30 -8.43
CA GLY A 105 0.17 -12.18 -9.85
C GLY A 105 0.54 -10.83 -10.47
N ASP A 106 0.72 -10.88 -11.78
CA ASP A 106 1.03 -9.82 -12.74
C ASP A 106 1.43 -8.44 -12.17
N ASN A 107 2.74 -8.21 -12.03
CA ASN A 107 3.41 -6.93 -11.80
C ASN A 107 3.44 -6.32 -10.37
N ALA A 108 3.00 -6.99 -9.33
CA ALA A 108 3.24 -6.53 -7.97
C ALA A 108 4.60 -7.05 -7.48
N GLY A 109 5.63 -6.20 -7.45
CA GLY A 109 6.93 -6.56 -6.88
C GLY A 109 6.83 -6.86 -5.38
N ASN A 110 7.61 -7.83 -4.91
CA ASN A 110 7.71 -8.18 -3.50
C ASN A 110 8.86 -7.44 -2.78
N ILE A 111 9.68 -6.73 -3.53
CA ILE A 111 10.78 -5.92 -3.04
C ILE A 111 10.55 -4.48 -3.50
N MET A 112 10.53 -3.55 -2.57
CA MET A 112 10.45 -2.14 -2.84
C MET A 112 11.82 -1.50 -2.66
N LEU A 113 12.38 -0.96 -3.74
CA LEU A 113 13.56 -0.11 -3.70
C LEU A 113 13.09 1.32 -3.48
N ALA A 114 13.63 1.99 -2.49
CA ALA A 114 13.23 3.34 -2.13
C ALA A 114 14.44 4.20 -1.75
N ASP A 115 14.31 5.49 -1.91
CA ASP A 115 15.30 6.45 -1.45
C ASP A 115 15.40 6.46 0.09
N SER A 116 16.55 6.92 0.61
CA SER A 116 16.82 6.98 2.05
C SER A 116 15.83 7.86 2.83
N ASN A 117 15.17 8.80 2.16
CA ASN A 117 14.18 9.69 2.76
C ASN A 117 12.76 9.11 2.82
N PHE A 118 12.56 7.84 2.40
CA PHE A 118 11.26 7.19 2.30
C PHE A 118 10.45 7.32 3.60
N PHE A 119 11.02 6.96 4.74
CA PHE A 119 10.33 7.03 6.01
C PHE A 119 10.11 8.46 6.53
N ARG A 120 10.88 9.43 6.06
CA ARG A 120 10.63 10.84 6.31
C ARG A 120 9.50 11.38 5.43
N PHE A 121 9.41 10.85 4.21
CA PHE A 121 8.38 11.21 3.23
C PHE A 121 7.02 10.62 3.59
N PHE A 122 7.00 9.34 3.97
CA PHE A 122 5.79 8.59 4.33
C PHE A 122 5.77 8.21 5.81
N ASP A 123 4.61 8.34 6.47
CA ASP A 123 4.44 8.10 7.91
C ASP A 123 4.21 6.62 8.28
N PHE A 124 4.86 5.67 7.60
CA PHE A 124 4.78 4.27 7.99
C PHE A 124 5.26 4.05 9.41
N LYS A 125 4.48 3.28 10.17
CA LYS A 125 4.85 2.93 11.54
C LYS A 125 5.92 1.85 11.54
N MET A 126 7.06 2.13 12.13
CA MET A 126 8.05 1.11 12.46
C MET A 126 7.71 0.45 13.79
N ILE A 127 7.87 -0.88 13.85
CA ILE A 127 7.65 -1.68 15.06
C ILE A 127 8.95 -1.73 15.85
N ASP A 128 10.06 -1.88 15.15
CA ASP A 128 11.40 -1.97 15.69
C ASP A 128 12.40 -1.28 14.76
N GLY A 129 13.58 -0.88 15.25
CA GLY A 129 14.55 -0.11 14.48
C GLY A 129 14.39 1.40 14.60
N ASP A 130 15.31 2.13 13.95
CA ASP A 130 15.31 3.59 13.93
C ASP A 130 14.91 4.12 12.56
N ARG A 131 13.82 4.86 12.52
CA ARG A 131 13.22 5.45 11.32
C ARG A 131 14.17 6.37 10.53
N GLU A 132 15.06 7.08 11.23
CA GLU A 132 15.97 8.05 10.61
C GLU A 132 17.14 7.38 9.90
N THR A 133 17.54 6.21 10.39
CA THR A 133 18.72 5.49 9.92
C THR A 133 18.43 4.19 9.18
N ALA A 134 17.16 3.81 9.10
CA ALA A 134 16.74 2.52 8.55
C ALA A 134 17.13 2.29 7.08
N LEU A 135 17.22 3.35 6.27
CA LEU A 135 17.61 3.30 4.86
C LEU A 135 18.77 4.26 4.53
N ASP A 136 19.63 4.57 5.48
CA ASP A 136 20.77 5.47 5.28
C ASP A 136 21.91 4.85 4.46
N SER A 137 21.88 3.54 4.25
CA SER A 137 22.88 2.79 3.47
C SER A 137 22.19 1.81 2.51
N PRO A 138 22.77 1.60 1.30
CA PRO A 138 22.26 0.62 0.35
C PRO A 138 22.37 -0.84 0.83
N GLU A 139 23.06 -1.08 1.92
CA GLU A 139 23.17 -2.39 2.58
C GLU A 139 22.11 -2.61 3.67
N LYS A 140 21.25 -1.63 3.92
CA LYS A 140 20.17 -1.73 4.89
C LYS A 140 18.83 -2.00 4.21
N CYS A 141 17.97 -2.73 4.89
CA CYS A 141 16.60 -2.98 4.45
C CYS A 141 15.63 -2.99 5.62
N VAL A 142 14.38 -2.71 5.33
CA VAL A 142 13.26 -2.86 6.27
C VAL A 142 12.36 -3.97 5.77
N VAL A 143 11.91 -4.82 6.67
CA VAL A 143 11.03 -5.94 6.38
C VAL A 143 9.67 -5.75 7.04
N THR A 144 8.63 -6.30 6.43
CA THR A 144 7.31 -6.33 7.07
C THR A 144 7.30 -7.29 8.25
N GLU A 145 6.41 -7.06 9.22
CA GLU A 145 6.23 -7.96 10.37
C GLU A 145 5.95 -9.41 9.95
N SER A 146 5.16 -9.59 8.88
CA SER A 146 4.84 -10.92 8.33
C SER A 146 6.08 -11.62 7.78
N LEU A 147 6.92 -10.90 7.02
CA LEU A 147 8.17 -11.45 6.50
C LEU A 147 9.18 -11.73 7.63
N ALA A 148 9.29 -10.82 8.60
CA ALA A 148 10.14 -11.04 9.76
C ALA A 148 9.75 -12.31 10.53
N LYS A 149 8.47 -12.53 10.79
CA LYS A 149 7.98 -13.77 11.45
C LYS A 149 8.22 -15.03 10.62
N ALA A 150 8.15 -14.94 9.30
CA ALA A 150 8.38 -16.07 8.41
C ALA A 150 9.86 -16.48 8.35
N LEU A 151 10.77 -15.51 8.26
CA LEU A 151 12.20 -15.76 8.13
C LEU A 151 12.89 -15.93 9.50
N PHE A 152 12.45 -15.20 10.53
CA PHE A 152 13.06 -15.15 11.86
C PHE A 152 12.05 -15.59 12.94
N PRO A 153 11.76 -16.89 13.07
CA PRO A 153 10.77 -17.39 14.03
C PRO A 153 11.16 -17.12 15.49
N ASP A 154 12.45 -16.94 15.76
CA ASP A 154 12.99 -16.62 17.10
C ASP A 154 12.82 -15.14 17.48
N GLY A 155 12.24 -14.33 16.58
CA GLY A 155 11.85 -12.95 16.87
C GLY A 155 12.96 -11.90 16.78
N ASN A 156 14.19 -12.27 16.47
CA ASN A 156 15.32 -11.33 16.35
C ASN A 156 15.68 -11.10 14.87
N ALA A 157 15.01 -10.17 14.22
CA ALA A 157 15.27 -9.83 12.82
C ALA A 157 16.31 -8.71 12.66
N LEU A 158 16.42 -7.78 13.63
CA LEU A 158 17.33 -6.63 13.54
C LEU A 158 18.79 -7.05 13.44
N GLY A 159 19.51 -6.44 12.50
CA GLY A 159 20.92 -6.72 12.25
C GLY A 159 21.19 -8.05 11.55
N GLN A 160 20.15 -8.82 11.23
CA GLN A 160 20.32 -10.10 10.54
C GLN A 160 20.51 -9.89 9.03
N PRO A 161 21.40 -10.68 8.40
CA PRO A 161 21.62 -10.60 6.96
C PRO A 161 20.51 -11.27 6.18
N LEU A 162 20.08 -10.62 5.11
CA LEU A 162 19.20 -11.17 4.08
C LEU A 162 19.94 -11.22 2.75
N GLN A 163 19.75 -12.27 2.01
CA GLN A 163 20.25 -12.40 0.65
C GLN A 163 19.13 -12.11 -0.35
N ILE A 164 19.32 -11.12 -1.19
CA ILE A 164 18.39 -10.76 -2.26
C ILE A 164 18.95 -11.27 -3.59
N GLU A 165 18.15 -11.99 -4.36
CA GLU A 165 18.51 -12.57 -5.69
C GLU A 165 19.78 -13.42 -5.69
N GLY A 166 20.15 -13.97 -4.55
CA GLY A 166 21.30 -14.89 -4.43
C GLY A 166 22.69 -14.24 -4.40
N THR A 167 22.77 -12.91 -4.55
CA THR A 167 24.09 -12.22 -4.63
C THR A 167 24.23 -11.04 -3.70
N ARG A 168 23.15 -10.36 -3.36
CA ARG A 168 23.21 -9.15 -2.53
C ARG A 168 22.81 -9.45 -1.09
N TYR A 169 23.69 -9.16 -0.15
CA TYR A 169 23.40 -9.18 1.27
C TYR A 169 23.01 -7.80 1.74
N VAL A 170 21.93 -7.74 2.51
CA VAL A 170 21.44 -6.54 3.18
C VAL A 170 21.13 -6.89 4.63
N PHE A 171 21.17 -5.91 5.52
CA PHE A 171 20.91 -6.10 6.95
C PHE A 171 19.57 -5.46 7.32
N VAL A 172 18.79 -6.18 8.12
CA VAL A 172 17.53 -5.67 8.65
C VAL A 172 17.81 -4.56 9.64
N SER A 173 17.20 -3.40 9.44
CA SER A 173 17.45 -2.17 10.19
C SER A 173 16.18 -1.69 10.89
#